data_152d4416cdd13e2d309af62d9fb67ba4
#
_entry.id   152d4416cdd13e2d309af62d9fb67ba4
#
_cell.length_a   1.000
_cell.length_b   1.000
_cell.length_c   1.000
_cell.angle_alpha   90.00
_cell.angle_beta   90.00
_cell.angle_gamma   90.00
#
_symmetry.space_group_name_H-M   'P 1'
#
loop_
_entity.id
_entity.type
_entity.pdbx_description
1 polymer ?
#
loop_
_entity_poly.entity_id
_entity_poly.type
_entity_poly.pdbx_seq_one_letter_code
_entity_poly.pdbx_strand_id
1 'polypeptide(L)'
;MYEKYGQFIDGKWQKSSSGETYDVINPATEEVIGKASKANSEDIQKALKSAEKGLKIWRNTSPWERSKIIRKISELMKQRVDVLSKWLTLEVGKPLTEGPGEIGGAADIFEWNSEETKRIFGEINQSRFPNTKIHVIYQPVGVVAALIPWNFPVVLASRKISTA
;
A
#
# COMPACT_ATOMS: atom_id res chain seq x y z
N MET A 1 -10.39 6.37 17.74
CA MET A 1 -9.32 5.69 16.99
C MET A 1 -8.56 6.66 16.10
N TYR A 2 -9.22 7.47 15.30
CA TYR A 2 -8.62 8.41 14.35
C TYR A 2 -7.64 9.42 14.99
N GLU A 3 -7.83 9.80 16.23
CA GLU A 3 -6.92 10.73 16.94
C GLU A 3 -5.48 10.23 17.06
N LYS A 4 -5.27 8.89 17.00
CA LYS A 4 -3.95 8.26 17.04
C LYS A 4 -3.29 8.20 15.67
N TYR A 5 -4.08 8.28 14.61
CA TYR A 5 -3.62 8.09 13.24
C TYR A 5 -3.83 9.37 12.48
N GLY A 6 -2.81 9.90 11.93
CA GLY A 6 -2.83 11.01 11.01
C GLY A 6 -2.32 10.57 9.65
N GLN A 7 -1.38 11.33 9.12
CA GLN A 7 -0.62 10.96 7.95
C GLN A 7 0.57 10.09 8.38
N PHE A 8 0.81 9.00 7.66
CA PHE A 8 1.99 8.16 7.90
C PHE A 8 3.11 8.58 6.95
N ILE A 9 4.08 9.33 7.47
CA ILE A 9 5.20 9.86 6.69
C ILE A 9 6.50 9.58 7.45
N ASP A 10 7.52 9.11 6.75
CA ASP A 10 8.86 8.82 7.30
C ASP A 10 8.83 7.86 8.51
N GLY A 11 7.96 6.83 8.41
CA GLY A 11 7.81 5.81 9.46
C GLY A 11 7.04 6.26 10.70
N LYS A 12 6.39 7.43 10.69
CA LYS A 12 5.70 8.00 11.85
C LYS A 12 4.30 8.50 11.50
N TRP A 13 3.37 8.34 12.44
CA TRP A 13 2.08 8.99 12.40
C TRP A 13 2.21 10.44 12.84
N GLN A 14 1.69 11.37 12.05
CA GLN A 14 1.75 12.81 12.34
C GLN A 14 0.48 13.52 11.86
N LYS A 15 0.16 14.62 12.51
CA LYS A 15 -0.93 15.49 12.08
C LYS A 15 -0.53 16.26 10.81
N SER A 16 -1.52 16.78 10.10
CA SER A 16 -1.27 17.75 9.03
C SER A 16 -0.50 18.95 9.57
N SER A 17 0.40 19.52 8.77
CA SER A 17 1.15 20.73 9.12
C SER A 17 0.23 21.96 9.31
N SER A 18 -0.96 21.98 8.66
CA SER A 18 -1.98 23.00 8.88
C SER A 18 -2.83 22.75 10.13
N GLY A 19 -2.80 21.54 10.69
CA GLY A 19 -3.73 21.11 11.74
C GLY A 19 -5.16 20.83 11.26
N GLU A 20 -5.46 21.05 9.96
CA GLU A 20 -6.79 20.80 9.40
C GLU A 20 -7.17 19.31 9.42
N THR A 21 -8.45 19.08 9.65
CA THR A 21 -9.07 17.76 9.65
C THR A 21 -10.39 17.80 8.88
N TYR A 22 -10.88 16.62 8.49
CA TYR A 22 -12.24 16.44 8.00
C TYR A 22 -12.92 15.33 8.79
N ASP A 23 -14.24 15.38 8.85
CA ASP A 23 -15.04 14.38 9.54
C ASP A 23 -15.10 13.10 8.74
N VAL A 24 -14.90 11.96 9.41
CA VAL A 24 -15.15 10.63 8.86
C VAL A 24 -16.55 10.23 9.30
N ILE A 25 -17.42 9.99 8.33
CA ILE A 25 -18.84 9.75 8.55
C ILE A 25 -19.14 8.28 8.26
N ASN A 26 -19.88 7.63 9.15
CA ASN A 26 -20.47 6.32 8.88
C ASN A 26 -21.61 6.47 7.88
N PRO A 27 -21.53 5.93 6.68
CA PRO A 27 -22.57 6.14 5.66
C PRO A 27 -23.90 5.46 5.97
N ALA A 28 -23.92 4.51 6.92
CA ALA A 28 -25.16 3.83 7.32
C ALA A 28 -25.96 4.60 8.39
N THR A 29 -25.28 5.38 9.24
CA THR A 29 -25.92 6.11 10.35
C THR A 29 -25.82 7.62 10.23
N GLU A 30 -25.00 8.11 9.28
CA GLU A 30 -24.64 9.52 9.09
C GLU A 30 -23.91 10.16 10.31
N GLU A 31 -23.48 9.34 11.25
CA GLU A 31 -22.77 9.79 12.44
C GLU A 31 -21.28 10.02 12.14
N VAL A 32 -20.71 11.04 12.75
CA VAL A 32 -19.28 11.29 12.73
C VAL A 32 -18.57 10.27 13.62
N ILE A 33 -17.79 9.37 13.03
CA ILE A 33 -17.04 8.32 13.74
C ILE A 33 -15.61 8.73 14.08
N GLY A 34 -15.16 9.87 13.57
CA GLY A 34 -13.84 10.42 13.86
C GLY A 34 -13.44 11.56 12.95
N LYS A 35 -12.18 11.99 13.10
CA LYS A 35 -11.58 13.03 12.26
C LYS A 35 -10.30 12.54 11.64
N ALA A 36 -10.13 12.72 10.33
CA ALA A 36 -8.91 12.41 9.62
C ALA A 36 -8.12 13.67 9.27
N SER A 37 -6.80 13.57 9.24
CA SER A 37 -5.92 14.68 8.89
C SER A 37 -6.07 15.04 7.41
N LYS A 38 -6.25 16.33 7.11
CA LYS A 38 -6.29 16.86 5.75
C LYS A 38 -4.91 17.33 5.34
N ALA A 39 -4.29 16.59 4.44
CA ALA A 39 -2.97 16.93 3.90
C ALA A 39 -3.00 18.25 3.12
N ASN A 40 -1.95 19.04 3.25
CA ASN A 40 -1.69 20.20 2.41
C ASN A 40 -0.46 19.96 1.51
N SER A 41 -0.09 20.94 0.70
CA SER A 41 1.07 20.84 -0.21
C SER A 41 2.39 20.59 0.52
N GLU A 42 2.57 21.12 1.72
CA GLU A 42 3.78 20.88 2.52
C GLU A 42 3.88 19.42 2.96
N ASP A 43 2.77 18.83 3.42
CA ASP A 43 2.71 17.43 3.82
C ASP A 43 2.99 16.51 2.64
N ILE A 44 2.44 16.83 1.46
CA ILE A 44 2.70 16.09 0.21
C ILE A 44 4.20 16.14 -0.13
N GLN A 45 4.83 17.31 -0.05
CA GLN A 45 6.27 17.43 -0.31
C GLN A 45 7.12 16.62 0.69
N LYS A 46 6.73 16.60 1.97
CA LYS A 46 7.37 15.74 2.98
C LYS A 46 7.23 14.25 2.64
N ALA A 47 6.02 13.83 2.23
CA ALA A 47 5.77 12.44 1.83
C ALA A 47 6.60 12.04 0.60
N LEU A 48 6.68 12.89 -0.43
CA LEU A 48 7.50 12.65 -1.62
C LEU A 48 8.97 12.51 -1.27
N LYS A 49 9.54 13.44 -0.47
CA LYS A 49 10.93 13.36 -0.01
C LYS A 49 11.20 12.08 0.80
N SER A 50 10.23 11.65 1.62
CA SER A 50 10.34 10.38 2.36
C SER A 50 10.33 9.18 1.41
N ALA A 51 9.44 9.17 0.41
CA ALA A 51 9.37 8.13 -0.59
C ALA A 51 10.64 8.03 -1.45
N GLU A 52 11.25 9.17 -1.81
CA GLU A 52 12.54 9.19 -2.51
C GLU A 52 13.69 8.58 -1.69
N LYS A 53 13.71 8.82 -0.38
CA LYS A 53 14.67 8.15 0.52
C LYS A 53 14.38 6.65 0.59
N GLY A 54 13.09 6.30 0.74
CA GLY A 54 12.64 4.92 0.76
C GLY A 54 13.00 4.16 -0.52
N LEU A 55 12.85 4.78 -1.69
CA LEU A 55 13.23 4.21 -2.97
C LEU A 55 14.72 3.80 -3.00
N LYS A 56 15.62 4.65 -2.49
CA LYS A 56 17.06 4.34 -2.44
C LYS A 56 17.36 3.11 -1.58
N ILE A 57 16.63 2.95 -0.48
CA ILE A 57 16.78 1.79 0.41
C ILE A 57 16.16 0.55 -0.25
N TRP A 58 14.90 0.67 -0.71
CA TRP A 58 14.12 -0.44 -1.22
C TRP A 58 14.73 -1.05 -2.49
N ARG A 59 15.21 -0.24 -3.42
CA ARG A 59 15.89 -0.72 -4.64
C ARG A 59 17.16 -1.54 -4.35
N ASN A 60 17.84 -1.25 -3.23
CA ASN A 60 19.04 -1.97 -2.80
C ASN A 60 18.74 -3.12 -1.81
N THR A 61 17.49 -3.27 -1.38
CA THR A 61 17.05 -4.39 -0.55
C THR A 61 16.93 -5.64 -1.42
N SER A 62 17.47 -6.76 -0.95
CA SER A 62 17.42 -8.01 -1.73
C SER A 62 15.97 -8.47 -1.95
N PRO A 63 15.67 -9.16 -3.07
CA PRO A 63 14.34 -9.73 -3.31
C PRO A 63 13.85 -10.63 -2.17
N TRP A 64 14.74 -11.33 -1.51
CA TRP A 64 14.42 -12.20 -0.36
C TRP A 64 13.96 -11.41 0.86
N GLU A 65 14.64 -10.32 1.18
CA GLU A 65 14.23 -9.45 2.29
C GLU A 65 12.94 -8.69 1.96
N ARG A 66 12.77 -8.21 0.74
CA ARG A 66 11.49 -7.61 0.29
C ARG A 66 10.35 -8.61 0.43
N SER A 67 10.54 -9.85 -0.03
CA SER A 67 9.57 -10.94 0.11
C SER A 67 9.15 -11.16 1.56
N LYS A 68 10.10 -11.21 2.50
CA LYS A 68 9.78 -11.36 3.93
C LYS A 68 8.91 -10.23 4.47
N ILE A 69 9.24 -8.99 4.11
CA ILE A 69 8.49 -7.81 4.54
C ILE A 69 7.05 -7.84 3.99
N ILE A 70 6.90 -8.10 2.68
CA ILE A 70 5.60 -8.18 2.01
C ILE A 70 4.75 -9.32 2.60
N ARG A 71 5.34 -10.50 2.83
CA ARG A 71 4.67 -11.63 3.46
C ARG A 71 4.21 -11.29 4.88
N LYS A 72 5.01 -10.56 5.64
CA LYS A 72 4.64 -10.13 7.00
C LYS A 72 3.40 -9.25 7.02
N ILE A 73 3.17 -8.44 5.99
CA ILE A 73 1.94 -7.65 5.85
C ILE A 73 0.73 -8.58 5.70
N SER A 74 0.79 -9.58 4.81
CA SER A 74 -0.26 -10.59 4.66
C SER A 74 -0.61 -11.27 5.98
N GLU A 75 0.39 -11.76 6.70
CA GLU A 75 0.20 -12.41 8.00
C GLU A 75 -0.50 -11.51 9.02
N LEU A 76 -0.08 -10.23 9.10
CA LEU A 76 -0.68 -9.26 10.01
C LEU A 76 -2.12 -8.92 9.63
N MET A 77 -2.45 -8.87 8.35
CA MET A 77 -3.82 -8.67 7.87
C MET A 77 -4.70 -9.86 8.26
N LYS A 78 -4.25 -11.09 8.03
CA LYS A 78 -4.96 -12.32 8.43
C LYS A 78 -5.20 -12.40 9.94
N GLN A 79 -4.23 -11.97 10.76
CA GLN A 79 -4.37 -11.90 12.22
C GLN A 79 -5.35 -10.83 12.72
N ARG A 80 -5.63 -9.81 11.90
CA ARG A 80 -6.44 -8.64 12.27
C ARG A 80 -7.73 -8.53 11.47
N VAL A 81 -8.17 -9.60 10.84
CA VAL A 81 -9.32 -9.60 9.93
C VAL A 81 -10.57 -9.00 10.56
N ASP A 82 -10.89 -9.38 11.80
CA ASP A 82 -12.10 -8.91 12.49
C ASP A 82 -12.08 -7.40 12.77
N VAL A 83 -10.93 -6.88 13.19
CA VAL A 83 -10.78 -5.46 13.47
C VAL A 83 -10.82 -4.65 12.17
N LEU A 84 -10.11 -5.10 11.14
CA LEU A 84 -10.07 -4.42 9.84
C LEU A 84 -11.43 -4.43 9.14
N SER A 85 -12.17 -5.55 9.22
CA SER A 85 -13.53 -5.66 8.68
C SER A 85 -14.51 -4.69 9.35
N LYS A 86 -14.43 -4.52 10.66
CA LYS A 86 -15.26 -3.54 11.39
C LYS A 86 -15.00 -2.12 10.91
N TRP A 87 -13.72 -1.76 10.72
CA TRP A 87 -13.38 -0.42 10.22
C TRP A 87 -13.87 -0.23 8.78
N LEU A 88 -13.73 -1.23 7.94
CA LEU A 88 -14.23 -1.20 6.58
C LEU A 88 -15.76 -0.97 6.55
N THR A 89 -16.50 -1.64 7.42
CA THR A 89 -17.95 -1.43 7.56
C THR A 89 -18.28 -0.01 8.03
N LEU A 90 -17.58 0.48 9.04
CA LEU A 90 -17.84 1.80 9.60
C LEU A 90 -17.52 2.94 8.64
N GLU A 91 -16.46 2.82 7.84
CA GLU A 91 -16.01 3.90 6.96
C GLU A 91 -16.66 3.87 5.57
N VAL A 92 -16.96 2.68 5.07
CA VAL A 92 -17.41 2.49 3.67
C VAL A 92 -18.86 1.99 3.59
N GLY A 93 -19.44 1.57 4.71
CA GLY A 93 -20.78 1.00 4.76
C GLY A 93 -20.87 -0.42 4.19
N LYS A 94 -19.75 -1.10 4.00
CA LYS A 94 -19.75 -2.49 3.53
C LYS A 94 -20.37 -3.41 4.57
N PRO A 95 -21.25 -4.38 4.17
CA PRO A 95 -21.78 -5.35 5.11
C PRO A 95 -20.67 -6.07 5.89
N LEU A 96 -20.86 -6.21 7.20
CA LEU A 96 -19.84 -6.82 8.07
C LEU A 96 -19.51 -8.26 7.64
N THR A 97 -20.44 -8.96 7.02
CA THR A 97 -20.28 -10.31 6.46
C THR A 97 -19.35 -10.35 5.25
N GLU A 98 -19.19 -9.24 4.53
CA GLU A 98 -18.33 -9.13 3.34
C GLU A 98 -16.92 -8.63 3.69
N GLY A 99 -16.78 -7.92 4.80
CA GLY A 99 -15.49 -7.37 5.25
C GLY A 99 -14.36 -8.40 5.30
N PRO A 100 -14.57 -9.58 5.93
CA PRO A 100 -13.53 -10.62 5.98
C PRO A 100 -13.06 -11.09 4.62
N GLY A 101 -13.96 -11.16 3.63
CA GLY A 101 -13.63 -11.53 2.25
C GLY A 101 -12.72 -10.51 1.58
N GLU A 102 -12.97 -9.21 1.77
CA GLU A 102 -12.07 -8.17 1.23
C GLU A 102 -10.70 -8.19 1.89
N ILE A 103 -10.65 -8.30 3.23
CA ILE A 103 -9.38 -8.34 3.96
C ILE A 103 -8.58 -9.60 3.61
N GLY A 104 -9.26 -10.76 3.49
CA GLY A 104 -8.64 -12.02 3.08
C GLY A 104 -8.04 -11.91 1.67
N GLY A 105 -8.81 -11.43 0.70
CA GLY A 105 -8.34 -11.22 -0.67
C GLY A 105 -7.17 -10.23 -0.76
N ALA A 106 -7.18 -9.19 0.05
CA ALA A 106 -6.07 -8.25 0.14
C ALA A 106 -4.80 -8.92 0.71
N ALA A 107 -4.95 -9.74 1.74
CA ALA A 107 -3.85 -10.50 2.33
C ALA A 107 -3.24 -11.50 1.33
N ASP A 108 -4.08 -12.18 0.54
CA ASP A 108 -3.64 -13.13 -0.47
C ASP A 108 -2.87 -12.43 -1.61
N ILE A 109 -3.25 -11.21 -1.99
CA ILE A 109 -2.51 -10.40 -2.96
C ILE A 109 -1.10 -10.07 -2.43
N PHE A 110 -0.97 -9.68 -1.16
CA PHE A 110 0.35 -9.48 -0.55
C PHE A 110 1.17 -10.77 -0.50
N GLU A 111 0.54 -11.90 -0.17
CA GLU A 111 1.23 -13.20 -0.16
C GLU A 111 1.72 -13.56 -1.55
N TRP A 112 0.88 -13.47 -2.57
CA TRP A 112 1.26 -13.71 -3.96
C TRP A 112 2.45 -12.87 -4.40
N ASN A 113 2.37 -11.54 -4.19
CA ASN A 113 3.44 -10.63 -4.60
C ASN A 113 4.73 -10.83 -3.79
N SER A 114 4.64 -11.33 -2.56
CA SER A 114 5.83 -11.73 -1.80
C SER A 114 6.63 -12.84 -2.51
N GLU A 115 5.94 -13.77 -3.17
CA GLU A 115 6.59 -14.82 -3.94
C GLU A 115 7.08 -14.30 -5.30
N GLU A 116 6.29 -13.46 -5.97
CA GLU A 116 6.68 -12.86 -7.26
C GLU A 116 7.91 -11.96 -7.14
N THR A 117 8.09 -11.28 -6.02
CA THR A 117 9.28 -10.44 -5.76
C THR A 117 10.59 -11.19 -6.02
N LYS A 118 10.63 -12.52 -5.80
CA LYS A 118 11.81 -13.37 -6.02
C LYS A 118 11.97 -13.83 -7.48
N ARG A 119 10.98 -13.57 -8.33
CA ARG A 119 10.90 -14.07 -9.72
C ARG A 119 10.97 -12.97 -10.79
N ILE A 120 11.37 -11.79 -10.41
CA ILE A 120 11.59 -10.68 -11.36
C ILE A 120 12.93 -10.93 -12.07
N PHE A 121 12.93 -11.88 -13.03
CA PHE A 121 14.09 -12.23 -13.81
C PHE A 121 14.17 -11.41 -15.10
N GLY A 122 15.39 -11.14 -15.56
CA GLY A 122 15.60 -10.63 -16.89
C GLY A 122 15.65 -11.76 -17.93
N GLU A 123 15.85 -11.41 -19.19
CA GLU A 123 15.94 -12.34 -20.31
C GLU A 123 17.22 -12.10 -21.10
N ILE A 124 17.73 -13.17 -21.72
CA ILE A 124 18.82 -13.10 -22.69
C ILE A 124 18.33 -13.69 -24.00
N ASN A 125 18.16 -12.84 -25.00
CA ASN A 125 17.61 -13.20 -26.30
C ASN A 125 18.70 -13.16 -27.38
N GLN A 126 18.55 -13.97 -28.42
CA GLN A 126 19.41 -13.89 -29.61
C GLN A 126 19.02 -12.65 -30.44
N SER A 127 20.02 -11.94 -30.90
CA SER A 127 19.83 -10.85 -31.85
C SER A 127 19.73 -11.41 -33.29
N ARG A 128 19.12 -10.63 -34.18
CA ARG A 128 19.20 -10.87 -35.63
C ARG A 128 20.63 -10.73 -36.20
N PHE A 129 21.49 -10.03 -35.47
CA PHE A 129 22.89 -9.87 -35.86
C PHE A 129 23.76 -10.98 -35.29
N PRO A 130 24.71 -11.54 -36.09
CA PRO A 130 25.66 -12.53 -35.59
C PRO A 130 26.47 -11.99 -34.41
N ASN A 131 26.83 -12.88 -33.48
CA ASN A 131 27.67 -12.58 -32.30
C ASN A 131 27.12 -11.52 -31.37
N THR A 132 25.80 -11.22 -31.43
CA THR A 132 25.13 -10.20 -30.62
C THR A 132 24.02 -10.87 -29.78
N LYS A 133 23.94 -10.48 -28.49
CA LYS A 133 22.84 -10.89 -27.59
C LYS A 133 22.13 -9.67 -27.05
N ILE A 134 20.84 -9.80 -26.81
CA ILE A 134 19.99 -8.78 -26.21
C ILE A 134 19.74 -9.18 -24.76
N HIS A 135 20.08 -8.29 -23.82
CA HIS A 135 19.78 -8.46 -22.42
C HIS A 135 18.60 -7.56 -22.06
N VAL A 136 17.53 -8.15 -21.52
CA VAL A 136 16.39 -7.44 -20.96
C VAL A 136 16.54 -7.45 -19.44
N ILE A 137 16.56 -6.27 -18.84
CA ILE A 137 16.66 -6.11 -17.39
C ILE A 137 15.50 -5.26 -16.89
N TYR A 138 14.96 -5.60 -15.72
CA TYR A 138 13.93 -4.79 -15.04
C TYR A 138 14.59 -3.82 -14.06
N GLN A 139 14.10 -2.58 -14.10
CA GLN A 139 14.56 -1.53 -13.19
C GLN A 139 13.36 -0.82 -12.56
N PRO A 140 13.47 -0.31 -11.31
CA PRO A 140 12.41 0.49 -10.71
C PRO A 140 12.10 1.74 -11.54
N VAL A 141 10.83 2.03 -11.73
CA VAL A 141 10.37 3.25 -12.44
C VAL A 141 10.52 4.51 -11.59
N GLY A 142 10.63 4.37 -10.27
CA GLY A 142 10.73 5.48 -9.33
C GLY A 142 9.64 5.46 -8.26
N VAL A 143 9.34 6.64 -7.71
CA VAL A 143 8.24 6.82 -6.75
C VAL A 143 6.90 6.82 -7.49
N VAL A 144 5.93 6.10 -6.95
CA VAL A 144 4.60 5.92 -7.54
C VAL A 144 3.53 6.49 -6.61
N ALA A 145 2.59 7.25 -7.17
CA ALA A 145 1.39 7.66 -6.46
C ALA A 145 0.26 6.63 -6.68
N ALA A 146 -0.21 6.01 -5.61
CA ALA A 146 -1.30 5.05 -5.65
C ALA A 146 -2.63 5.74 -5.31
N LEU A 147 -3.47 6.01 -6.31
CA LEU A 147 -4.81 6.55 -6.13
C LEU A 147 -5.80 5.38 -6.02
N ILE A 148 -6.54 5.35 -4.92
CA ILE A 148 -7.40 4.23 -4.55
C ILE A 148 -8.86 4.71 -4.50
N PRO A 149 -9.80 4.11 -5.27
CA PRO A 149 -11.21 4.37 -5.12
C PRO A 149 -11.77 3.73 -3.83
N TRP A 150 -12.90 4.24 -3.39
CA TRP A 150 -13.50 3.94 -2.08
C TRP A 150 -14.22 2.59 -2.01
N ASN A 151 -14.61 1.99 -3.12
CA ASN A 151 -15.52 0.82 -3.14
C ASN A 151 -14.88 -0.50 -2.69
N PHE A 152 -13.57 -0.68 -2.89
CA PHE A 152 -12.76 -1.79 -2.38
C PHE A 152 -11.39 -1.27 -1.90
N PRO A 153 -11.37 -0.42 -0.87
CA PRO A 153 -10.17 0.36 -0.54
C PRO A 153 -8.98 -0.50 -0.16
N VAL A 154 -9.21 -1.62 0.54
CA VAL A 154 -8.12 -2.47 1.04
C VAL A 154 -7.55 -3.34 -0.09
N VAL A 155 -8.39 -4.01 -0.88
CA VAL A 155 -7.95 -4.83 -2.02
C VAL A 155 -7.26 -3.98 -3.08
N LEU A 156 -7.82 -2.81 -3.42
CA LEU A 156 -7.24 -1.96 -4.45
C LEU A 156 -5.92 -1.31 -4.01
N ALA A 157 -5.80 -0.97 -2.71
CA ALA A 157 -4.53 -0.56 -2.13
C ALA A 157 -3.49 -1.69 -2.20
N SER A 158 -3.89 -2.91 -1.81
CA SER A 158 -3.01 -4.07 -1.81
C SER A 158 -2.43 -4.36 -3.19
N ARG A 159 -3.26 -4.28 -4.25
CA ARG A 159 -2.81 -4.48 -5.65
C ARG A 159 -1.73 -3.49 -6.08
N LYS A 160 -1.77 -2.25 -5.60
CA LYS A 160 -0.81 -1.22 -5.97
C LYS A 160 0.44 -1.23 -5.09
N ILE A 161 0.25 -1.35 -3.78
CA ILE A 161 1.36 -1.27 -2.81
C ILE A 161 2.23 -2.52 -2.86
N SER A 162 1.64 -3.71 -3.00
CA SER A 162 2.39 -4.95 -2.98
C SER A 162 3.16 -5.24 -4.28
N THR A 163 2.74 -4.62 -5.40
CA THR A 163 3.41 -4.76 -6.70
C THR A 163 4.48 -3.69 -6.94
N ALA A 164 4.41 -2.55 -6.26
CA ALA A 164 5.40 -1.46 -6.34
C ALA A 164 6.63 -1.75 -5.49
#